data_5d563ddce9bb916380c8e236b44f94bb
#
_entry.id   5d563ddce9bb916380c8e236b44f94bb
#
_cell.length_a   1.000
_cell.length_b   1.000
_cell.length_c   1.000
_cell.angle_alpha   90.00
_cell.angle_beta   90.00
_cell.angle_gamma   90.00
#
_symmetry.space_group_name_H-M   'P 1'
#
loop_
_entity.id
_entity.type
_entity.pdbx_description
1 polymer ?
#
loop_
_entity_poly.entity_id
_entity_poly.type
_entity_poly.pdbx_seq_one_letter_code
_entity_poly.pdbx_strand_id
1 'polypeptide(L)'
;MLIRVSGYNDGAKEYLEEGVKKEREFTRDELDERVMLWGNLDLTQKIYQQIQDNGQERYVSITMSFFEEHIPVETMKDIVQEYRQFLMYAYRDDEYNFYAEAHPPKIKQVQDKKTGEMIDRKPHIHMIIPEVNLLSGNVINPRGNYTANEKYFEAFQEYINQKYNLVSP
;
A
#
# COMPACT_ATOMS: atom_id res chain seq x y z
N MET A 1 -8.84 -2.65 -10.56
CA MET A 1 -7.89 -2.25 -9.48
C MET A 1 -6.79 -1.39 -10.09
N LEU A 2 -6.37 -0.35 -9.40
CA LEU A 2 -5.28 0.55 -9.79
C LEU A 2 -4.18 0.52 -8.71
N ILE A 3 -2.91 0.39 -9.13
CA ILE A 3 -1.75 0.40 -8.24
C ILE A 3 -1.01 1.73 -8.36
N ARG A 4 -0.75 2.38 -7.23
CA ARG A 4 0.06 3.60 -7.13
C ARG A 4 1.24 3.37 -6.20
N VAL A 5 2.39 3.90 -6.55
CA VAL A 5 3.64 3.76 -5.78
C VAL A 5 4.25 5.13 -5.54
N SER A 6 4.65 5.38 -4.31
CA SER A 6 5.32 6.62 -3.88
C SER A 6 6.36 6.31 -2.82
N GLY A 7 7.42 7.12 -2.76
CA GLY A 7 8.41 7.03 -1.70
C GLY A 7 8.19 8.11 -0.64
N TYR A 8 8.51 7.80 0.61
CA TYR A 8 8.38 8.73 1.74
C TYR A 8 9.53 8.55 2.73
N ASN A 9 9.79 9.62 3.49
CA ASN A 9 10.80 9.60 4.55
C ASN A 9 10.25 9.03 5.86
N ASP A 10 9.06 9.49 6.34
CA ASP A 10 8.47 9.08 7.61
C ASP A 10 6.93 9.25 7.59
N GLY A 11 6.26 8.82 8.66
CA GLY A 11 4.83 9.09 8.89
C GLY A 11 3.87 8.00 8.40
N ALA A 12 4.37 6.84 7.94
CA ALA A 12 3.50 5.77 7.44
C ALA A 12 2.54 5.24 8.51
N LYS A 13 3.04 4.99 9.72
CA LYS A 13 2.22 4.44 10.80
C LYS A 13 1.12 5.41 11.22
N GLU A 14 1.47 6.67 11.44
CA GLU A 14 0.52 7.73 11.80
C GLU A 14 -0.55 7.90 10.72
N TYR A 15 -0.15 7.85 9.45
CA TYR A 15 -1.10 7.90 8.34
C TYR A 15 -2.07 6.72 8.32
N LEU A 16 -1.57 5.50 8.54
CA LEU A 16 -2.40 4.29 8.54
C LEU A 16 -3.34 4.24 9.75
N GLU A 17 -2.86 4.64 10.93
CA GLU A 17 -3.64 4.60 12.18
C GLU A 17 -4.60 5.78 12.34
N GLU A 18 -4.15 6.99 12.00
CA GLU A 18 -4.90 8.22 12.26
C GLU A 18 -5.49 8.86 10.98
N GLY A 19 -4.90 8.55 9.83
CA GLY A 19 -5.24 9.19 8.56
C GLY A 19 -4.72 10.62 8.46
N VAL A 20 -5.19 11.38 7.48
CA VAL A 20 -4.83 12.80 7.30
C VAL A 20 -5.59 13.64 8.32
N LYS A 21 -4.88 14.33 9.21
CA LYS A 21 -5.48 15.10 10.33
C LYS A 21 -6.20 16.40 9.92
N LYS A 22 -5.85 16.97 8.77
CA LYS A 22 -6.40 18.27 8.37
C LYS A 22 -7.75 18.13 7.68
N GLU A 23 -8.76 18.82 8.22
CA GLU A 23 -10.08 19.02 7.60
C GLU A 23 -10.99 17.78 7.49
N ARG A 24 -10.70 16.67 8.17
CA ARG A 24 -11.58 15.50 8.19
C ARG A 24 -12.66 15.65 9.28
N GLU A 25 -13.88 15.31 8.89
CA GLU A 25 -15.02 15.21 9.80
C GLU A 25 -14.99 13.93 10.63
N PHE A 26 -14.38 12.87 10.09
CA PHE A 26 -14.32 11.54 10.67
C PHE A 26 -12.87 11.09 10.92
N THR A 27 -12.67 10.31 11.97
CA THR A 27 -11.40 9.62 12.25
C THR A 27 -11.19 8.44 11.30
N ARG A 28 -9.97 7.89 11.26
CA ARG A 28 -9.67 6.67 10.49
C ARG A 28 -10.58 5.51 10.89
N ASP A 29 -10.74 5.28 12.19
CA ASP A 29 -11.52 4.16 12.72
C ASP A 29 -13.03 4.30 12.46
N GLU A 30 -13.53 5.53 12.32
CA GLU A 30 -14.92 5.76 11.88
C GLU A 30 -15.10 5.51 10.39
N LEU A 31 -14.11 5.88 9.59
CA LEU A 31 -14.16 5.77 8.13
C LEU A 31 -13.96 4.33 7.63
N ASP A 32 -13.00 3.61 8.22
CA ASP A 32 -12.52 2.34 7.69
C ASP A 32 -12.39 1.28 8.78
N GLU A 33 -12.61 0.03 8.41
CA GLU A 33 -12.05 -1.10 9.11
C GLU A 33 -10.57 -1.23 8.72
N ARG A 34 -9.72 -1.62 9.68
CA ARG A 34 -8.31 -1.91 9.40
C ARG A 34 -8.08 -3.41 9.54
N VAL A 35 -7.68 -4.06 8.46
CA VAL A 35 -7.43 -5.49 8.43
C VAL A 35 -5.98 -5.74 8.02
N MET A 36 -5.17 -6.25 8.94
CA MET A 36 -3.80 -6.66 8.62
C MET A 36 -3.82 -7.85 7.64
N LEU A 37 -3.12 -7.71 6.54
CA LEU A 37 -2.98 -8.74 5.51
C LEU A 37 -1.62 -9.43 5.57
N TRP A 38 -0.56 -8.71 5.94
CA TRP A 38 0.81 -9.21 6.00
C TRP A 38 1.69 -8.37 6.93
N GLY A 39 2.55 -9.03 7.71
CA GLY A 39 3.60 -8.39 8.49
C GLY A 39 3.15 -7.74 9.79
N ASN A 40 3.97 -6.82 10.30
CA ASN A 40 3.76 -6.09 11.56
C ASN A 40 4.14 -4.63 11.38
N LEU A 41 3.19 -3.71 11.61
CA LEU A 41 3.38 -2.27 11.36
C LEU A 41 4.42 -1.65 12.29
N ASP A 42 4.44 -2.03 13.58
CA ASP A 42 5.41 -1.50 14.56
C ASP A 42 6.84 -1.90 14.20
N LEU A 43 7.02 -3.15 13.78
CA LEU A 43 8.32 -3.64 13.29
C LEU A 43 8.74 -2.90 12.03
N THR A 44 7.84 -2.74 11.08
CA THR A 44 8.08 -2.01 9.82
C THR A 44 8.51 -0.57 10.10
N GLN A 45 7.83 0.13 11.01
CA GLN A 45 8.20 1.48 11.45
C GLN A 45 9.60 1.52 12.04
N LYS A 46 9.91 0.62 12.98
CA LYS A 46 11.24 0.54 13.59
C LYS A 46 12.34 0.34 12.55
N ILE A 47 12.09 -0.49 11.54
CA ILE A 47 13.06 -0.77 10.48
C ILE A 47 13.33 0.48 9.64
N TYR A 48 12.29 1.16 9.09
CA TYR A 48 12.56 2.32 8.27
C TYR A 48 13.08 3.51 9.07
N GLN A 49 12.72 3.66 10.35
CA GLN A 49 13.26 4.70 11.22
C GLN A 49 14.74 4.48 11.60
N GLN A 50 15.25 3.25 11.52
CA GLN A 50 16.67 2.97 11.69
C GLN A 50 17.53 3.34 10.47
N ILE A 51 16.94 3.52 9.29
CA ILE A 51 17.64 4.04 8.13
C ILE A 51 18.04 5.48 8.43
N GLN A 52 19.32 5.82 8.24
CA GLN A 52 19.81 7.17 8.49
C GLN A 52 19.00 8.19 7.68
N ASP A 53 18.48 9.19 8.37
CA ASP A 53 17.72 10.26 7.77
C ASP A 53 18.65 11.36 7.21
N ASN A 54 18.71 11.42 5.89
CA ASN A 54 19.40 12.47 5.14
C ASN A 54 18.41 13.27 4.29
N GLY A 55 17.11 13.22 4.60
CA GLY A 55 16.04 13.85 3.84
C GLY A 55 15.58 13.04 2.62
N GLN A 56 16.10 11.82 2.42
CA GLN A 56 15.72 10.91 1.33
C GLN A 56 14.48 10.08 1.70
N GLU A 57 13.97 9.35 0.74
CA GLU A 57 12.98 8.29 0.97
C GLU A 57 13.60 7.18 1.82
N ARG A 58 12.85 6.67 2.79
CA ARG A 58 13.24 5.54 3.66
C ARG A 58 12.32 4.33 3.50
N TYR A 59 11.16 4.52 2.88
CA TYR A 59 10.26 3.43 2.51
C TYR A 59 9.47 3.75 1.25
N VAL A 60 9.06 2.69 0.57
CA VAL A 60 8.09 2.72 -0.52
C VAL A 60 6.71 2.48 0.06
N SER A 61 5.75 3.32 -0.30
CA SER A 61 4.33 3.16 -0.02
C SER A 61 3.59 2.80 -1.30
N ILE A 62 2.80 1.74 -1.24
CA ILE A 62 2.01 1.25 -2.37
C ILE A 62 0.55 1.26 -1.96
N THR A 63 -0.30 1.80 -2.83
CA THR A 63 -1.75 1.77 -2.63
C THR A 63 -2.40 1.04 -3.80
N MET A 64 -3.17 0.01 -3.49
CA MET A 64 -4.09 -0.64 -4.44
C MET A 64 -5.50 -0.14 -4.17
N SER A 65 -6.09 0.53 -5.15
CA SER A 65 -7.46 1.07 -5.08
C SER A 65 -8.38 0.23 -5.96
N PHE A 66 -9.52 -0.16 -5.41
CA PHE A 66 -10.51 -0.97 -6.10
C PHE A 66 -11.72 -0.14 -6.53
N PHE A 67 -12.39 -0.56 -7.58
CA PHE A 67 -13.66 0.01 -8.01
C PHE A 67 -14.84 -0.71 -7.36
N GLU A 68 -14.66 -1.95 -6.99
CA GLU A 68 -15.62 -2.83 -6.33
C GLU A 68 -16.01 -2.30 -4.95
N GLU A 69 -17.28 -2.48 -4.56
CA GLU A 69 -17.78 -2.08 -3.25
C GLU A 69 -17.34 -3.03 -2.13
N HIS A 70 -17.09 -4.28 -2.49
CA HIS A 70 -16.67 -5.32 -1.58
C HIS A 70 -15.71 -6.28 -2.26
N ILE A 71 -14.62 -6.59 -1.56
CA ILE A 71 -13.69 -7.66 -1.93
C ILE A 71 -13.45 -8.51 -0.68
N PRO A 72 -13.58 -9.84 -0.77
CA PRO A 72 -13.27 -10.72 0.36
C PRO A 72 -11.84 -10.53 0.86
N VAL A 73 -11.65 -10.58 2.17
CA VAL A 73 -10.32 -10.41 2.80
C VAL A 73 -9.32 -11.44 2.29
N GLU A 74 -9.74 -12.69 2.08
CA GLU A 74 -8.86 -13.73 1.54
C GLU A 74 -8.40 -13.40 0.11
N THR A 75 -9.28 -12.86 -0.73
CA THR A 75 -8.90 -12.37 -2.06
C THR A 75 -7.86 -11.24 -1.97
N MET A 76 -8.03 -10.30 -1.03
CA MET A 76 -7.05 -9.23 -0.82
C MET A 76 -5.70 -9.80 -0.34
N LYS A 77 -5.69 -10.81 0.52
CA LYS A 77 -4.46 -11.51 0.94
C LYS A 77 -3.75 -12.17 -0.23
N ASP A 78 -4.50 -12.86 -1.10
CA ASP A 78 -3.94 -13.52 -2.28
C ASP A 78 -3.32 -12.48 -3.24
N ILE A 79 -4.00 -11.37 -3.49
CA ILE A 79 -3.49 -10.27 -4.31
C ILE A 79 -2.20 -9.69 -3.73
N VAL A 80 -2.16 -9.44 -2.41
CA VAL A 80 -0.96 -8.94 -1.72
C VAL A 80 0.20 -9.93 -1.83
N GLN A 81 -0.06 -11.21 -1.65
CA GLN A 81 0.96 -12.24 -1.76
C GLN A 81 1.54 -12.33 -3.18
N GLU A 82 0.70 -12.30 -4.20
CA GLU A 82 1.15 -12.32 -5.60
C GLU A 82 1.95 -11.07 -5.94
N TYR A 83 1.49 -9.90 -5.49
CA TYR A 83 2.21 -8.65 -5.72
C TYR A 83 3.57 -8.64 -5.01
N ARG A 84 3.63 -9.12 -3.76
CA ARG A 84 4.88 -9.25 -3.02
C ARG A 84 5.87 -10.17 -3.76
N GLN A 85 5.42 -11.33 -4.23
CA GLN A 85 6.25 -12.25 -4.99
C GLN A 85 6.75 -11.66 -6.31
N PHE A 86 5.88 -10.91 -7.01
CA PHE A 86 6.26 -10.21 -8.24
C PHE A 86 7.26 -9.09 -7.98
N LEU A 87 6.96 -8.21 -7.01
CA LEU A 87 7.80 -7.04 -6.74
C LEU A 87 9.14 -7.41 -6.15
N MET A 88 9.16 -8.37 -5.23
CA MET A 88 10.34 -8.74 -4.45
C MET A 88 11.10 -9.96 -5.01
N TYR A 89 10.82 -10.36 -6.25
CA TYR A 89 11.36 -11.60 -6.82
C TYR A 89 12.89 -11.69 -6.82
N ALA A 90 13.60 -10.55 -6.84
CA ALA A 90 15.06 -10.49 -6.81
C ALA A 90 15.67 -10.62 -5.40
N TYR A 91 14.83 -10.64 -4.36
CA TYR A 91 15.24 -10.70 -2.96
C TYR A 91 14.64 -11.94 -2.28
N ARG A 92 15.41 -12.53 -1.36
CA ARG A 92 14.89 -13.60 -0.50
C ARG A 92 14.02 -13.01 0.60
N ASP A 93 13.13 -13.81 1.15
CA ASP A 93 12.18 -13.38 2.19
C ASP A 93 12.85 -12.84 3.48
N ASP A 94 14.11 -13.24 3.75
CA ASP A 94 14.90 -12.77 4.89
C ASP A 94 15.69 -11.46 4.61
N GLU A 95 15.65 -10.96 3.38
CA GLU A 95 16.39 -9.76 2.97
C GLU A 95 15.58 -8.47 3.08
N TYR A 96 14.27 -8.55 3.23
CA TYR A 96 13.40 -7.37 3.25
C TYR A 96 12.28 -7.47 4.29
N ASN A 97 11.74 -6.32 4.67
CA ASN A 97 10.51 -6.22 5.44
C ASN A 97 9.36 -5.77 4.53
N PHE A 98 8.19 -6.33 4.76
CA PHE A 98 6.98 -6.02 4.00
C PHE A 98 5.78 -5.97 4.94
N TYR A 99 4.99 -4.92 4.86
CA TYR A 99 3.74 -4.77 5.58
C TYR A 99 2.60 -4.48 4.63
N ALA A 100 1.42 -5.04 4.89
CA ALA A 100 0.20 -4.75 4.16
C ALA A 100 -1.03 -4.76 5.06
N GLU A 101 -1.92 -3.79 4.87
CA GLU A 101 -3.24 -3.74 5.48
C GLU A 101 -4.31 -3.30 4.48
N ALA A 102 -5.52 -3.82 4.64
CA ALA A 102 -6.69 -3.40 3.88
C ALA A 102 -7.54 -2.43 4.69
N HIS A 103 -8.18 -1.51 3.99
CA HIS A 103 -9.15 -0.55 4.51
C HIS A 103 -10.50 -0.73 3.81
N PRO A 104 -11.32 -1.72 4.20
CA PRO A 104 -12.73 -1.76 3.81
C PRO A 104 -13.49 -0.57 4.43
N PRO A 105 -14.23 0.23 3.65
CA PRO A 105 -14.92 1.41 4.18
C PRO A 105 -16.14 1.01 5.03
N LYS A 106 -16.20 1.51 6.28
CA LYS A 106 -17.38 1.48 7.13
C LYS A 106 -18.41 2.52 6.67
N ILE A 107 -17.94 3.74 6.41
CA ILE A 107 -18.75 4.80 5.80
C ILE A 107 -18.56 4.72 4.29
N LYS A 108 -19.65 4.42 3.58
CA LYS A 108 -19.62 4.17 2.13
C LYS A 108 -19.55 5.43 1.28
N GLN A 109 -20.00 6.54 1.80
CA GLN A 109 -20.02 7.84 1.10
C GLN A 109 -19.60 8.96 2.03
N VAL A 110 -18.85 9.91 1.52
CA VAL A 110 -18.50 11.15 2.21
C VAL A 110 -18.76 12.33 1.30
N GLN A 111 -19.13 13.48 1.89
CA GLN A 111 -19.31 14.69 1.12
C GLN A 111 -17.96 15.37 0.88
N ASP A 112 -17.64 15.69 -0.36
CA ASP A 112 -16.52 16.55 -0.69
C ASP A 112 -16.82 17.99 -0.22
N LYS A 113 -15.95 18.52 0.64
CA LYS A 113 -16.15 19.85 1.23
C LYS A 113 -15.98 20.99 0.23
N LYS A 114 -15.32 20.76 -0.90
CA LYS A 114 -15.08 21.78 -1.92
C LYS A 114 -16.20 21.82 -2.95
N THR A 115 -16.64 20.65 -3.40
CA THR A 115 -17.67 20.54 -4.44
C THR A 115 -19.06 20.32 -3.88
N GLY A 116 -19.19 19.84 -2.63
CA GLY A 116 -20.46 19.43 -2.02
C GLY A 116 -21.01 18.11 -2.55
N GLU A 117 -20.30 17.46 -3.47
CA GLU A 117 -20.73 16.19 -4.08
C GLU A 117 -20.47 15.00 -3.13
N MET A 118 -21.32 13.99 -3.23
CA MET A 118 -21.11 12.72 -2.52
C MET A 118 -20.10 11.88 -3.27
N ILE A 119 -19.04 11.46 -2.58
CA ILE A 119 -17.98 10.61 -3.10
C ILE A 119 -18.12 9.23 -2.51
N ASP A 120 -18.22 8.21 -3.38
CA ASP A 120 -18.20 6.81 -2.99
C ASP A 120 -16.82 6.42 -2.47
N ARG A 121 -16.80 5.74 -1.32
CA ARG A 121 -15.59 5.17 -0.75
C ARG A 121 -15.53 3.68 -1.07
N LYS A 122 -14.40 3.25 -1.60
CA LYS A 122 -14.14 1.87 -2.02
C LYS A 122 -13.02 1.25 -1.19
N PRO A 123 -12.95 -0.09 -1.11
CA PRO A 123 -11.83 -0.76 -0.46
C PRO A 123 -10.50 -0.36 -1.08
N HIS A 124 -9.47 -0.34 -0.26
CA HIS A 124 -8.09 -0.15 -0.72
C HIS A 124 -7.11 -0.88 0.19
N ILE A 125 -5.94 -1.19 -0.35
CA ILE A 125 -4.85 -1.83 0.37
C ILE A 125 -3.67 -0.87 0.40
N HIS A 126 -3.04 -0.75 1.57
CA HIS A 126 -1.76 -0.08 1.73
C HIS A 126 -0.66 -1.10 2.01
N MET A 127 0.49 -0.91 1.36
CA MET A 127 1.70 -1.69 1.61
C MET A 127 2.86 -0.74 1.89
N ILE A 128 3.71 -1.12 2.83
CA ILE A 128 4.90 -0.36 3.24
C ILE A 128 6.12 -1.27 3.17
N ILE A 129 7.15 -0.83 2.45
CA ILE A 129 8.40 -1.57 2.27
C ILE A 129 9.56 -0.65 2.64
N PRO A 130 10.22 -0.86 3.80
CA PRO A 130 11.46 -0.16 4.12
C PRO A 130 12.53 -0.39 3.06
N GLU A 131 13.24 0.67 2.66
CA GLU A 131 14.23 0.61 1.58
C GLU A 131 15.61 0.13 2.07
N VAL A 132 15.63 -0.97 2.82
CA VAL A 132 16.86 -1.56 3.35
C VAL A 132 16.86 -3.08 3.21
N ASN A 133 17.98 -3.63 2.76
CA ASN A 133 18.24 -5.06 2.82
C ASN A 133 18.64 -5.41 4.27
N LEU A 134 17.86 -6.29 4.89
CA LEU A 134 18.01 -6.62 6.32
C LEU A 134 19.31 -7.40 6.62
N LEU A 135 19.91 -8.05 5.65
CA LEU A 135 21.14 -8.81 5.83
C LEU A 135 22.39 -7.98 5.53
N SER A 136 22.37 -7.19 4.46
CA SER A 136 23.52 -6.41 4.02
C SER A 136 23.54 -4.96 4.51
N GLY A 137 22.38 -4.43 4.90
CA GLY A 137 22.22 -3.00 5.23
C GLY A 137 22.18 -2.08 4.01
N ASN A 138 22.33 -2.60 2.80
CA ASN A 138 22.27 -1.80 1.58
C ASN A 138 20.85 -1.36 1.25
N VAL A 139 20.73 -0.29 0.48
CA VAL A 139 19.44 0.13 -0.09
C VAL A 139 18.91 -0.95 -1.03
N ILE A 140 17.62 -1.28 -0.92
CA ILE A 140 16.93 -2.12 -1.91
C ILE A 140 16.19 -1.23 -2.92
N ASN A 141 16.10 -1.73 -4.16
CA ASN A 141 15.30 -1.10 -5.21
C ASN A 141 14.48 -2.18 -5.93
N PRO A 142 13.34 -2.62 -5.36
CA PRO A 142 12.55 -3.72 -5.93
C PRO A 142 11.93 -3.36 -7.29
N ARG A 143 11.73 -2.08 -7.59
CA ARG A 143 11.21 -1.62 -8.88
C ARG A 143 12.27 -1.56 -9.97
N GLY A 144 13.55 -1.55 -9.60
CA GLY A 144 14.66 -1.37 -10.54
C GLY A 144 14.56 -0.03 -11.29
N ASN A 145 14.94 -0.02 -12.56
CA ASN A 145 14.68 1.12 -13.42
C ASN A 145 13.21 1.13 -13.82
N TYR A 146 12.42 1.99 -13.16
CA TYR A 146 10.98 2.02 -13.36
C TYR A 146 10.56 2.28 -14.79
N THR A 147 11.19 3.24 -15.47
CA THR A 147 10.86 3.57 -16.87
C THR A 147 11.04 2.36 -17.81
N ALA A 148 12.10 1.58 -17.59
CA ALA A 148 12.33 0.36 -18.37
C ALA A 148 11.36 -0.78 -18.01
N ASN A 149 10.91 -0.81 -16.76
CA ASN A 149 10.09 -1.89 -16.20
C ASN A 149 8.58 -1.57 -16.17
N GLU A 150 8.16 -0.35 -16.48
CA GLU A 150 6.76 0.11 -16.39
C GLU A 150 5.78 -0.87 -17.04
N LYS A 151 6.09 -1.33 -18.26
CA LYS A 151 5.27 -2.31 -18.99
C LYS A 151 5.01 -3.62 -18.24
N TYR A 152 5.95 -4.04 -17.36
CA TYR A 152 5.78 -5.26 -16.56
C TYR A 152 4.85 -5.00 -15.37
N PHE A 153 4.89 -3.80 -14.78
CA PHE A 153 3.98 -3.40 -13.72
C PHE A 153 2.55 -3.22 -14.23
N GLU A 154 2.39 -2.62 -15.41
CA GLU A 154 1.10 -2.51 -16.09
C GLU A 154 0.53 -3.90 -16.44
N ALA A 155 1.35 -4.77 -17.03
CA ALA A 155 0.96 -6.14 -17.36
C ALA A 155 0.58 -6.95 -16.12
N PHE A 156 1.31 -6.78 -15.01
CA PHE A 156 0.96 -7.43 -13.74
C PHE A 156 -0.38 -6.91 -13.19
N GLN A 157 -0.59 -5.59 -13.20
CA GLN A 157 -1.86 -4.99 -12.77
C GLN A 157 -3.04 -5.57 -13.57
N GLU A 158 -2.89 -5.63 -14.89
CA GLU A 158 -3.94 -6.18 -15.76
C GLU A 158 -4.14 -7.69 -15.56
N TYR A 159 -3.06 -8.45 -15.36
CA TYR A 159 -3.13 -9.87 -15.01
C TYR A 159 -3.96 -10.10 -13.74
N ILE A 160 -3.71 -9.34 -12.67
CA ILE A 160 -4.47 -9.43 -11.41
C ILE A 160 -5.93 -9.02 -11.64
N ASN A 161 -6.20 -7.95 -12.41
CA ASN A 161 -7.55 -7.53 -12.71
C ASN A 161 -8.34 -8.64 -13.42
N GLN A 162 -7.75 -9.28 -14.40
CA GLN A 162 -8.38 -10.40 -15.12
C GLN A 162 -8.55 -11.63 -14.22
N LYS A 163 -7.51 -12.01 -13.47
CA LYS A 163 -7.53 -13.21 -12.63
C LYS A 163 -8.62 -13.15 -11.55
N TYR A 164 -8.81 -12.00 -10.94
CA TYR A 164 -9.77 -11.80 -9.85
C TYR A 164 -11.07 -11.12 -10.29
N ASN A 165 -11.26 -10.97 -11.61
CA ASN A 165 -12.44 -10.32 -12.21
C ASN A 165 -12.70 -8.92 -11.63
N LEU A 166 -11.64 -8.13 -11.52
CA LEU A 166 -11.67 -6.75 -11.04
C LEU A 166 -11.79 -5.78 -12.21
N VAL A 167 -12.41 -4.62 -11.95
CA VAL A 167 -12.50 -3.56 -12.95
C VAL A 167 -11.10 -2.99 -13.23
N SER A 168 -10.72 -2.96 -14.52
CA SER A 168 -9.52 -2.29 -15.00
C SER A 168 -9.73 -0.77 -15.06
N PRO A 169 -8.73 0.06 -14.70
CA PRO A 169 -8.85 1.52 -14.76
C PRO A 169 -8.95 2.07 -16.17
#